data_bb480e3e87e4465cad49367a9d52d943
#
_entry.id   bb480e3e87e4465cad49367a9d52d943
#
_cell.length_a   1.000
_cell.length_b   1.000
_cell.length_c   1.000
_cell.angle_alpha   90.00
_cell.angle_beta   90.00
_cell.angle_gamma   90.00
#
_symmetry.space_group_name_H-M   'P 1'
#
loop_
_entity.id
_entity.type
_entity.pdbx_description
1 polymer ?
#
loop_
_entity_poly.entity_id
_entity_poly.type
_entity_poly.pdbx_seq_one_letter_code
_entity_poly.pdbx_strand_id
1 'polypeptide(L)'
;MCIRDRGVQIAHPDALVIDIAGDASVQMTMQEMSAAVQYEAPIKIFILNNQYMGMVRQWQQLLHGNRLSHSYSEALPDFVKMAEAFGGVGLRVEKAGDLDGAIREMIDIRRPVIFDCCVANLANCFPMIPSGRAHNEMLLPDEATDEAVANAIDAKGKALV
;
A
#
# COMPACT_ATOMS: atom_id res chain seq x y z
N MET A 1 -5.56 11.59 1.54
CA MET A 1 -4.59 10.84 2.31
C MET A 1 -3.68 11.79 3.05
N CYS A 2 -2.50 12.09 2.61
CA CYS A 2 -1.53 12.91 3.37
C CYS A 2 -1.97 14.32 3.82
N ILE A 3 -3.12 14.82 3.41
CA ILE A 3 -3.69 16.08 3.93
C ILE A 3 -4.40 15.85 5.26
N ARG A 4 -5.07 14.71 5.43
CA ARG A 4 -5.82 14.37 6.64
C ARG A 4 -4.90 14.00 7.79
N ASP A 5 -3.91 13.17 7.55
CA ASP A 5 -2.93 12.71 8.56
C ASP A 5 -2.17 13.88 9.19
N ARG A 6 -1.72 14.85 8.38
CA ARG A 6 -1.10 16.08 8.90
C ARG A 6 -2.08 16.93 9.69
N GLY A 7 -3.29 17.10 9.18
CA GLY A 7 -4.33 17.84 9.94
C GLY A 7 -4.60 17.20 11.30
N VAL A 8 -4.67 15.86 11.34
CA VAL A 8 -4.83 15.10 12.60
C VAL A 8 -3.62 15.27 13.49
N GLN A 9 -2.38 15.17 12.96
CA GLN A 9 -1.16 15.31 13.75
C GLN A 9 -1.00 16.70 14.34
N ILE A 10 -1.37 17.76 13.59
CA ILE A 10 -1.33 19.13 14.09
C ILE A 10 -2.39 19.34 15.19
N ALA A 11 -3.59 18.77 15.01
CA ALA A 11 -4.65 18.86 16.01
C ALA A 11 -4.37 18.02 17.26
N HIS A 12 -3.60 16.95 17.12
CA HIS A 12 -3.24 16.00 18.17
C HIS A 12 -1.73 15.72 18.17
N PRO A 13 -0.89 16.67 18.62
CA PRO A 13 0.57 16.60 18.47
C PRO A 13 1.21 15.40 19.19
N ASP A 14 0.61 14.92 20.26
CA ASP A 14 1.11 13.78 21.05
C ASP A 14 0.57 12.43 20.58
N ALA A 15 -0.33 12.41 19.59
CA ALA A 15 -0.90 11.16 19.08
C ALA A 15 0.03 10.50 18.08
N LEU A 16 0.04 9.16 18.05
CA LEU A 16 0.63 8.40 16.97
C LEU A 16 -0.34 8.41 15.77
N VAL A 17 0.05 9.05 14.69
CA VAL A 17 -0.74 9.12 13.45
C VAL A 17 -0.09 8.26 12.38
N ILE A 18 -0.83 7.26 11.92
CA ILE A 18 -0.40 6.34 10.85
C ILE A 18 -1.39 6.45 9.68
N ASP A 19 -0.88 6.79 8.51
CA ASP A 19 -1.61 6.76 7.23
C ASP A 19 -1.26 5.47 6.49
N ILE A 20 -2.24 4.60 6.26
CA ILE A 20 -2.04 3.37 5.48
C ILE A 20 -2.37 3.67 4.01
N ALA A 21 -1.39 3.50 3.15
CA ALA A 21 -1.46 3.81 1.73
C ALA A 21 -1.02 2.63 0.86
N GLY A 22 -1.45 2.60 -0.39
CA GLY A 22 -0.85 1.74 -1.41
C GLY A 22 0.28 2.46 -2.14
N ASP A 23 1.12 1.70 -2.84
CA ASP A 23 2.26 2.19 -3.62
C ASP A 23 1.88 3.20 -4.71
N ALA A 24 0.78 2.97 -5.42
CA ALA A 24 0.26 3.91 -6.42
C ALA A 24 -0.42 5.12 -5.77
N SER A 25 -1.13 4.92 -4.65
CA SER A 25 -1.92 5.99 -4.03
C SER A 25 -1.07 7.03 -3.31
N VAL A 26 0.05 6.65 -2.71
CA VAL A 26 0.97 7.59 -2.05
C VAL A 26 1.58 8.58 -3.04
N GLN A 27 1.82 8.14 -4.28
CA GLN A 27 2.39 9.00 -5.32
C GLN A 27 1.47 10.16 -5.74
N MET A 28 0.16 10.04 -5.53
CA MET A 28 -0.80 11.10 -5.87
C MET A 28 -0.68 12.32 -4.94
N THR A 29 -0.10 12.16 -3.76
CA THR A 29 -0.01 13.20 -2.73
C THR A 29 1.35 13.24 -2.03
N MET A 30 2.39 12.65 -2.62
CA MET A 30 3.73 12.56 -2.03
C MET A 30 4.36 13.93 -1.74
N GLN A 31 4.01 14.97 -2.52
CA GLN A 31 4.49 16.34 -2.32
C GLN A 31 4.14 16.91 -0.94
N GLU A 32 3.14 16.35 -0.30
CA GLU A 32 2.68 16.76 1.01
C GLU A 32 3.69 16.41 2.13
N MET A 33 4.67 15.55 1.85
CA MET A 33 5.80 15.31 2.73
C MET A 33 6.61 16.59 3.05
N SER A 34 6.68 17.53 2.10
CA SER A 34 7.34 18.84 2.33
C SER A 34 6.71 19.57 3.52
N ALA A 35 5.38 19.60 3.59
CA ALA A 35 4.69 20.25 4.69
C ALA A 35 4.87 19.48 6.01
N ALA A 36 4.83 18.14 5.97
CA ALA A 36 5.06 17.32 7.15
C ALA A 36 6.45 17.57 7.77
N VAL A 37 7.48 17.66 6.93
CA VAL A 37 8.84 17.95 7.36
C VAL A 37 8.97 19.41 7.86
N GLN A 38 8.40 20.37 7.14
CA GLN A 38 8.46 21.78 7.52
C GLN A 38 7.85 22.08 8.88
N TYR A 39 6.75 21.41 9.21
CA TYR A 39 6.03 21.59 10.48
C TYR A 39 6.36 20.54 11.52
N GLU A 40 7.42 19.75 11.30
CA GLU A 40 7.89 18.69 12.20
C GLU A 40 6.77 17.73 12.65
N ALA A 41 5.79 17.48 11.75
CA ALA A 41 4.67 16.59 12.03
C ALA A 41 5.12 15.13 11.91
N PRO A 42 5.25 14.33 13.00
CA PRO A 42 5.88 13.01 12.99
C PRO A 42 4.94 11.90 12.46
N ILE A 43 4.23 12.17 11.38
CA ILE A 43 3.34 11.22 10.72
C ILE A 43 4.09 9.99 10.20
N LYS A 44 3.39 8.86 10.15
CA LYS A 44 3.88 7.60 9.61
C LYS A 44 3.06 7.23 8.38
N ILE A 45 3.67 7.26 7.21
CA ILE A 45 3.05 6.78 5.98
C ILE A 45 3.47 5.33 5.80
N PHE A 46 2.54 4.41 6.06
CA PHE A 46 2.74 2.97 5.94
C PHE A 46 2.26 2.51 4.56
N ILE A 47 3.19 2.20 3.66
CA ILE A 47 2.88 1.76 2.30
C ILE A 47 2.76 0.23 2.28
N LEU A 48 1.60 -0.28 1.89
CA LEU A 48 1.43 -1.67 1.49
C LEU A 48 1.82 -1.79 0.01
N ASN A 49 3.09 -2.10 -0.23
CA ASN A 49 3.68 -2.15 -1.57
C ASN A 49 3.52 -3.55 -2.16
N ASN A 50 2.49 -3.73 -2.99
CA ASN A 50 2.24 -4.94 -3.74
C ASN A 50 2.52 -4.79 -5.25
N GLN A 51 3.05 -3.65 -5.69
CA GLN A 51 3.31 -3.32 -7.10
C GLN A 51 2.08 -3.33 -8.01
N TYR A 52 0.87 -3.29 -7.43
CA TYR A 52 -0.37 -3.29 -8.18
C TYR A 52 -1.34 -2.23 -7.66
N MET A 53 -2.14 -1.68 -8.56
CA MET A 53 -3.42 -1.10 -8.17
C MET A 53 -4.35 -2.25 -7.77
N GLY A 54 -4.24 -2.69 -6.51
CA GLY A 54 -4.73 -3.99 -6.04
C GLY A 54 -6.22 -4.20 -6.31
N MET A 55 -7.08 -3.21 -6.00
CA MET A 55 -8.53 -3.31 -6.24
C MET A 55 -8.86 -3.34 -7.74
N VAL A 56 -8.14 -2.56 -8.57
CA VAL A 56 -8.31 -2.59 -10.04
C VAL A 56 -7.98 -3.98 -10.56
N ARG A 57 -6.84 -4.55 -10.15
CA ARG A 57 -6.44 -5.91 -10.53
C ARG A 57 -7.47 -6.95 -10.08
N GLN A 58 -7.95 -6.86 -8.83
CA GLN A 58 -8.93 -7.79 -8.29
C GLN A 58 -10.24 -7.80 -9.10
N TRP A 59 -10.72 -6.63 -9.51
CA TRP A 59 -11.89 -6.53 -10.39
C TRP A 59 -11.64 -7.13 -11.77
N GLN A 60 -10.48 -6.84 -12.37
CA GLN A 60 -10.09 -7.42 -13.65
C GLN A 60 -10.03 -8.95 -13.57
N GLN A 61 -9.50 -9.47 -12.47
CA GLN A 61 -9.40 -10.89 -12.21
C GLN A 61 -10.78 -11.56 -12.02
N LEU A 62 -11.55 -11.08 -11.06
CA LEU A 62 -12.77 -11.76 -10.59
C LEU A 62 -13.99 -11.47 -11.48
N LEU A 63 -14.12 -10.26 -12.01
CA LEU A 63 -15.32 -9.79 -12.69
C LEU A 63 -15.16 -9.64 -14.20
N HIS A 64 -13.93 -9.57 -14.71
CA HIS A 64 -13.64 -9.34 -16.13
C HIS A 64 -12.83 -10.46 -16.78
N GLY A 65 -12.97 -11.71 -16.30
CA GLY A 65 -12.35 -12.89 -16.91
C GLY A 65 -10.83 -12.86 -16.91
N ASN A 66 -10.23 -12.30 -15.86
CA ASN A 66 -8.78 -12.17 -15.68
C ASN A 66 -8.08 -11.43 -16.84
N ARG A 67 -8.74 -10.44 -17.41
CA ARG A 67 -8.16 -9.58 -18.47
C ARG A 67 -7.45 -8.40 -17.82
N LEU A 68 -6.20 -8.65 -17.39
CA LEU A 68 -5.36 -7.65 -16.74
C LEU A 68 -4.90 -6.59 -17.76
N SER A 69 -4.99 -5.32 -17.38
CA SER A 69 -4.54 -4.19 -18.18
C SER A 69 -4.15 -3.03 -17.29
N HIS A 70 -2.91 -2.56 -17.41
CA HIS A 70 -2.38 -1.36 -16.76
C HIS A 70 -2.62 -1.28 -15.23
N SER A 71 -2.71 -2.42 -14.54
CA SER A 71 -2.84 -2.48 -13.09
C SER A 71 -1.53 -2.79 -12.37
N TYR A 72 -0.50 -3.21 -13.10
CA TYR A 72 0.84 -3.48 -12.58
C TYR A 72 1.74 -2.25 -12.70
N SER A 73 2.53 -2.01 -11.67
CA SER A 73 3.48 -0.90 -11.56
C SER A 73 4.90 -1.44 -11.42
N GLU A 74 5.57 -1.71 -12.55
CA GLU A 74 6.94 -2.22 -12.56
C GLU A 74 7.96 -1.17 -12.10
N ALA A 75 7.78 0.07 -12.56
CA ALA A 75 8.70 1.19 -12.31
C ALA A 75 8.23 2.07 -11.15
N LEU A 76 8.13 1.51 -9.96
CA LEU A 76 7.86 2.30 -8.75
C LEU A 76 9.08 3.11 -8.32
N PRO A 77 8.89 4.30 -7.72
CA PRO A 77 9.97 5.03 -7.11
C PRO A 77 10.56 4.25 -5.92
N ASP A 78 11.81 4.50 -5.61
CA ASP A 78 12.39 4.07 -4.34
C ASP A 78 11.81 4.93 -3.20
N PHE A 79 10.86 4.39 -2.46
CA PHE A 79 10.14 5.12 -1.41
C PHE A 79 11.04 5.53 -0.24
N VAL A 80 12.12 4.78 0.03
CA VAL A 80 13.12 5.16 1.04
C VAL A 80 13.85 6.42 0.61
N LYS A 81 14.40 6.42 -0.60
CA LYS A 81 15.07 7.60 -1.15
C LYS A 81 14.12 8.79 -1.32
N MET A 82 12.87 8.52 -1.65
CA MET A 82 11.85 9.56 -1.73
C MET A 82 11.63 10.23 -0.38
N ALA A 83 11.51 9.47 0.71
CA ALA A 83 11.40 10.02 2.06
C ALA A 83 12.61 10.90 2.41
N GLU A 84 13.82 10.41 2.13
CA GLU A 84 15.07 11.11 2.38
C GLU A 84 15.17 12.42 1.57
N ALA A 85 14.75 12.39 0.30
CA ALA A 85 14.74 13.56 -0.57
C ALA A 85 13.84 14.68 -0.04
N PHE A 86 12.75 14.35 0.64
CA PHE A 86 11.89 15.31 1.34
C PHE A 86 12.44 15.73 2.73
N GLY A 87 13.50 15.11 3.23
CA GLY A 87 14.04 15.35 4.56
C GLY A 87 13.35 14.51 5.68
N GLY A 88 12.54 13.53 5.32
CA GLY A 88 11.96 12.54 6.21
C GLY A 88 12.90 11.36 6.48
N VAL A 89 12.34 10.26 6.99
CA VAL A 89 13.03 8.99 7.20
C VAL A 89 12.36 7.91 6.35
N GLY A 90 13.13 7.13 5.61
CA GLY A 90 12.65 5.99 4.85
C GLY A 90 13.05 4.68 5.51
N LEU A 91 12.10 3.77 5.64
CA LEU A 91 12.32 2.40 6.08
C LEU A 91 11.73 1.44 5.06
N ARG A 92 12.34 0.27 4.88
CA ARG A 92 11.79 -0.80 4.03
C ARG A 92 11.84 -2.13 4.74
N VAL A 93 10.79 -2.92 4.59
CA VAL A 93 10.74 -4.29 5.06
C VAL A 93 10.24 -5.21 3.94
N GLU A 94 10.96 -6.31 3.72
CA GLU A 94 10.68 -7.30 2.67
C GLU A 94 10.43 -8.70 3.24
N LYS A 95 10.79 -8.92 4.51
CA LYS A 95 10.66 -10.23 5.16
C LYS A 95 9.71 -10.13 6.35
N ALA A 96 8.77 -11.06 6.43
CA ALA A 96 7.82 -11.12 7.53
C ALA A 96 8.48 -11.19 8.92
N GLY A 97 9.65 -11.86 9.04
CA GLY A 97 10.37 -11.97 10.31
C GLY A 97 10.93 -10.65 10.84
N ASP A 98 11.13 -9.65 9.99
CA ASP A 98 11.68 -8.35 10.36
C ASP A 98 10.58 -7.31 10.65
N LEU A 99 9.32 -7.64 10.36
CA LEU A 99 8.20 -6.71 10.36
C LEU A 99 7.96 -6.06 11.73
N ASP A 100 7.90 -6.86 12.80
CA ASP A 100 7.61 -6.36 14.15
C ASP A 100 8.68 -5.38 14.64
N GLY A 101 9.95 -5.68 14.36
CA GLY A 101 11.08 -4.81 14.69
C GLY A 101 11.02 -3.49 13.94
N ALA A 102 10.78 -3.56 12.63
CA ALA A 102 10.70 -2.40 11.75
C ALA A 102 9.49 -1.50 12.09
N ILE A 103 8.34 -2.07 12.47
CA ILE A 103 7.18 -1.29 12.93
C ILE A 103 7.51 -0.53 14.22
N ARG A 104 8.17 -1.17 15.18
CA ARG A 104 8.58 -0.50 16.44
C ARG A 104 9.54 0.65 16.15
N GLU A 105 10.55 0.42 15.31
CA GLU A 105 11.47 1.45 14.85
C GLU A 105 10.73 2.62 14.20
N MET A 106 9.80 2.35 13.28
CA MET A 106 8.95 3.38 12.66
C MET A 106 8.20 4.21 13.69
N ILE A 107 7.63 3.58 14.72
CA ILE A 107 6.85 4.26 15.77
C ILE A 107 7.74 5.16 16.61
N ASP A 108 8.93 4.71 16.98
CA ASP A 108 9.85 5.41 17.87
C ASP A 108 10.49 6.66 17.23
N ILE A 109 10.57 6.72 15.90
CA ILE A 109 11.13 7.87 15.20
C ILE A 109 10.23 9.09 15.35
N ARG A 110 10.75 10.19 15.88
CA ARG A 110 10.05 11.47 16.09
C ARG A 110 10.10 12.42 14.88
N ARG A 111 10.06 11.86 13.67
CA ARG A 111 10.10 12.57 12.39
C ARG A 111 9.07 11.96 11.44
N PRO A 112 8.68 12.65 10.33
CA PRO A 112 7.92 12.02 9.26
C PRO A 112 8.64 10.79 8.72
N VAL A 113 7.91 9.67 8.61
CA VAL A 113 8.46 8.40 8.12
C VAL A 113 7.64 7.92 6.92
N ILE A 114 8.30 7.45 5.88
CA ILE A 114 7.71 6.57 4.87
C ILE A 114 8.21 5.16 5.14
N PHE A 115 7.29 4.26 5.43
CA PHE A 115 7.55 2.86 5.69
C PHE A 115 7.07 2.02 4.51
N ASP A 116 8.01 1.52 3.72
CA ASP A 116 7.74 0.70 2.52
C ASP A 116 7.67 -0.77 2.92
N CYS A 117 6.47 -1.27 3.12
CA CYS A 117 6.22 -2.67 3.45
C CYS A 117 5.93 -3.45 2.17
N CYS A 118 6.90 -4.24 1.71
CA CYS A 118 6.73 -5.12 0.56
C CYS A 118 5.84 -6.31 0.94
N VAL A 119 4.70 -6.42 0.28
CA VAL A 119 3.69 -7.44 0.56
C VAL A 119 3.43 -8.32 -0.67
N ALA A 120 2.67 -9.40 -0.49
CA ALA A 120 2.31 -10.31 -1.58
C ALA A 120 1.59 -9.58 -2.72
N ASN A 121 2.10 -9.71 -3.95
CA ASN A 121 1.65 -8.96 -5.13
C ASN A 121 0.20 -9.26 -5.52
N LEU A 122 -0.23 -10.52 -5.36
CA LEU A 122 -1.46 -11.04 -5.95
C LEU A 122 -2.55 -11.34 -4.92
N ALA A 123 -2.33 -11.01 -3.65
CA ALA A 123 -3.35 -11.20 -2.63
C ALA A 123 -4.61 -10.38 -2.92
N ASN A 124 -5.76 -11.02 -2.81
CA ASN A 124 -7.07 -10.39 -2.95
C ASN A 124 -7.62 -9.96 -1.58
N CYS A 125 -8.46 -8.93 -1.58
CA CYS A 125 -9.17 -8.50 -0.38
C CYS A 125 -10.53 -9.22 -0.30
N PHE A 126 -10.68 -10.10 0.67
CA PHE A 126 -11.93 -10.80 0.97
C PHE A 126 -12.37 -10.55 2.43
N PRO A 127 -13.68 -10.64 2.75
CA PRO A 127 -14.78 -10.84 1.81
C PRO A 127 -15.02 -9.62 0.90
N MET A 128 -15.49 -9.86 -0.33
CA MET A 128 -15.81 -8.81 -1.28
C MET A 128 -17.27 -8.90 -1.71
N ILE A 129 -18.00 -7.79 -1.64
CA ILE A 129 -19.36 -7.68 -2.17
C ILE A 129 -19.28 -7.03 -3.55
N PRO A 130 -19.56 -7.77 -4.66
CA PRO A 130 -19.58 -7.17 -5.99
C PRO A 130 -20.65 -6.09 -6.11
N SER A 131 -20.42 -5.09 -6.95
CA SER A 131 -21.38 -4.02 -7.19
C SER A 131 -22.74 -4.58 -7.60
N GLY A 132 -23.81 -4.11 -6.96
CA GLY A 132 -25.19 -4.54 -7.22
C GLY A 132 -25.60 -5.85 -6.54
N ARG A 133 -24.74 -6.44 -5.71
CA ARG A 133 -25.02 -7.67 -4.94
C ARG A 133 -25.42 -7.36 -3.50
N ALA A 134 -26.15 -8.29 -2.88
CA ALA A 134 -26.49 -8.23 -1.47
C ALA A 134 -25.35 -8.77 -0.59
N HIS A 135 -25.38 -8.47 0.73
CA HIS A 135 -24.34 -8.89 1.67
C HIS A 135 -24.20 -10.42 1.78
N ASN A 136 -25.27 -11.16 1.58
CA ASN A 136 -25.27 -12.63 1.57
C ASN A 136 -24.74 -13.23 0.25
N GLU A 137 -24.45 -12.38 -0.75
CA GLU A 137 -23.85 -12.77 -2.04
C GLU A 137 -22.37 -12.37 -2.11
N MET A 138 -21.72 -12.18 -0.96
CA MET A 138 -20.29 -11.82 -0.90
C MET A 138 -19.42 -12.96 -1.44
N LEU A 139 -18.35 -12.56 -2.11
CA LEU A 139 -17.28 -13.47 -2.50
C LEU A 139 -16.40 -13.75 -1.29
N LEU A 140 -16.15 -15.01 -1.01
CA LEU A 140 -15.28 -15.48 0.06
C LEU A 140 -13.95 -15.99 -0.52
N PRO A 141 -12.87 -15.99 0.27
CA PRO A 141 -11.62 -16.60 -0.17
C PRO A 141 -11.85 -18.12 -0.34
N ASP A 142 -11.44 -18.62 -1.50
CA ASP A 142 -11.30 -20.04 -1.76
C ASP A 142 -9.80 -20.33 -1.82
N GLU A 143 -9.27 -21.02 -0.82
CA GLU A 143 -7.83 -21.28 -0.68
C GLU A 143 -7.23 -21.99 -1.92
N ALA A 144 -8.01 -22.87 -2.54
CA ALA A 144 -7.58 -23.57 -3.76
C ALA A 144 -7.57 -22.65 -4.99
N THR A 145 -8.42 -21.62 -5.00
CA THR A 145 -8.54 -20.68 -6.13
C THR A 145 -7.47 -19.61 -6.07
N ASP A 146 -7.11 -19.12 -4.88
CA ASP A 146 -6.10 -18.06 -4.72
C ASP A 146 -4.70 -18.54 -5.15
N GLU A 147 -4.30 -19.76 -4.83
CA GLU A 147 -3.00 -20.31 -5.19
C GLU A 147 -2.92 -20.68 -6.70
N ALA A 148 -3.97 -21.26 -7.25
CA ALA A 148 -4.06 -21.60 -8.67
C ALA A 148 -4.13 -20.35 -9.55
N VAL A 149 -4.82 -19.31 -9.10
CA VAL A 149 -4.94 -18.02 -9.79
C VAL A 149 -3.62 -17.24 -9.71
N ALA A 150 -2.93 -17.22 -8.56
CA ALA A 150 -1.63 -16.59 -8.41
C ALA A 150 -0.61 -17.16 -9.40
N ASN A 151 -0.53 -18.49 -9.51
CA ASN A 151 0.39 -19.18 -10.42
C ASN A 151 0.06 -18.94 -11.91
N ALA A 152 -1.22 -18.82 -12.27
CA ALA A 152 -1.63 -18.57 -13.66
C ALA A 152 -1.39 -17.11 -14.11
N ILE A 153 -1.41 -16.15 -13.17
CA ILE A 153 -1.28 -14.73 -13.47
C ILE A 153 0.20 -14.34 -13.63
N ASP A 154 1.11 -14.89 -12.84
CA ASP A 154 2.53 -14.53 -12.90
C ASP A 154 3.13 -14.80 -14.29
N ALA A 155 2.68 -15.85 -14.97
CA ALA A 155 3.10 -16.16 -16.33
C ALA A 155 2.46 -15.25 -17.41
N LYS A 156 1.20 -14.78 -17.19
CA LYS A 156 0.47 -13.93 -18.17
C LYS A 156 0.62 -12.44 -17.90
N GLY A 157 0.78 -12.03 -16.66
CA GLY A 157 1.01 -10.62 -16.29
C GLY A 157 2.31 -10.09 -16.87
N LYS A 158 3.37 -10.90 -16.84
CA LYS A 158 4.68 -10.57 -17.44
C LYS A 158 4.69 -10.56 -18.98
N ALA A 159 3.69 -11.15 -19.62
CA ALA A 159 3.60 -11.19 -21.09
C ALA A 159 2.81 -10.00 -21.67
N LEU A 160 2.23 -9.12 -20.84
CA LEU A 160 1.41 -7.99 -21.27
C LEU A 160 2.08 -6.61 -21.01
N VAL A 161 3.36 -6.62 -20.61
CA VAL A 161 4.18 -5.41 -20.39
C VAL A 161 5.23 -5.27 -21.49
#